data_c103fc3bda94eacd3a193d09c47f3f9f
#
_entry.id   c103fc3bda94eacd3a193d09c47f3f9f
#
_cell.length_a   1.000
_cell.length_b   1.000
_cell.length_c   1.000
_cell.angle_alpha   90.00
_cell.angle_beta   90.00
_cell.angle_gamma   90.00
#
_symmetry.space_group_name_H-M   'P 1'
#
loop_
_entity.id
_entity.type
_entity.pdbx_description
1 polymer ?
#
loop_
_entity_poly.entity_id
_entity_poly.type
_entity_poly.pdbx_seq_one_letter_code
_entity_poly.pdbx_strand_id
1 'polypeptide(L)'
;MAKIAILGFGTVGSGVYEVLCRNAARVSRRAGEPVEVKYILDPKDFSNHPDAHLFIKNFDTILEDPEIKVVVETIGGTRFAYPYVKACLESGRSVCTSNKEMVATYGAELLGLAKEHGCAFLFEASVGGGTPIITPMHQCLAANVITEVEGIVNGTTNFMLTKMVRENLGFDDALKIAQELGYAETKDPSDDVDGRDACRKIAILSSLVCGHQIYPQNIPTRGIRAITTADVEAAEKLGCVIKLIAWMKRGKDGSVAAGVEPCLVPKANQLASVDDVFNAVLVKGDMLGDVVFYGKGAGKLPTASAVVADVVDALKHGSKVHDSLFWQPAEPVEGMLTDPAPAAYYVRVAGIAPAVVEAIYGYGRVVDERYEGCAYFVERADEKALAEAARKVEAVGGSVKLVLKRLPEEN
;
A
#
# COMPACT_ATOMS: atom_id res chain seq x y z
N MET A 1 -23.33 -12.44 23.31
CA MET A 1 -22.31 -13.19 22.55
C MET A 1 -22.41 -12.81 21.10
N ALA A 2 -21.38 -12.22 20.53
CA ALA A 2 -21.37 -11.82 19.14
C ALA A 2 -21.03 -13.01 18.24
N LYS A 3 -21.88 -13.28 17.25
CA LYS A 3 -21.63 -14.26 16.20
C LYS A 3 -21.03 -13.55 14.98
N ILE A 4 -19.97 -14.12 14.42
CA ILE A 4 -19.33 -13.60 13.22
C ILE A 4 -19.25 -14.68 12.14
N ALA A 5 -19.13 -14.25 10.88
CA ALA A 5 -18.86 -15.12 9.75
C ALA A 5 -17.55 -14.73 9.07
N ILE A 6 -16.83 -15.70 8.48
CA ILE A 6 -15.59 -15.50 7.72
C ILE A 6 -15.86 -15.91 6.28
N LEU A 7 -15.62 -15.00 5.34
CA LEU A 7 -15.69 -15.22 3.89
C LEU A 7 -14.26 -15.50 3.37
N GLY A 8 -14.00 -16.74 2.96
CA GLY A 8 -12.69 -17.22 2.53
C GLY A 8 -11.86 -17.80 3.68
N PHE A 9 -11.30 -19.00 3.48
CA PHE A 9 -10.45 -19.69 4.44
C PHE A 9 -9.05 -19.96 3.87
N GLY A 10 -8.52 -18.95 3.17
CA GLY A 10 -7.15 -18.92 2.71
C GLY A 10 -6.17 -18.56 3.84
N THR A 11 -5.01 -17.99 3.47
CA THR A 11 -3.97 -17.60 4.42
C THR A 11 -4.49 -16.63 5.50
N VAL A 12 -5.21 -15.58 5.11
CA VAL A 12 -5.70 -14.57 6.06
C VAL A 12 -6.89 -15.10 6.85
N GLY A 13 -7.89 -15.70 6.21
CA GLY A 13 -9.10 -16.20 6.90
C GLY A 13 -8.80 -17.29 7.92
N SER A 14 -7.91 -18.25 7.57
CA SER A 14 -7.45 -19.25 8.55
C SER A 14 -6.65 -18.62 9.70
N GLY A 15 -5.92 -17.52 9.41
CA GLY A 15 -5.23 -16.74 10.42
C GLY A 15 -6.20 -16.03 11.37
N VAL A 16 -7.27 -15.42 10.84
CA VAL A 16 -8.33 -14.79 11.66
C VAL A 16 -8.97 -15.80 12.60
N TYR A 17 -9.33 -16.97 12.08
CA TYR A 17 -9.86 -18.04 12.91
C TYR A 17 -8.87 -18.46 14.02
N GLU A 18 -7.59 -18.63 13.66
CA GLU A 18 -6.54 -18.97 14.62
C GLU A 18 -6.38 -17.91 15.72
N VAL A 19 -6.35 -16.61 15.37
CA VAL A 19 -6.24 -15.52 16.35
C VAL A 19 -7.45 -15.48 17.27
N LEU A 20 -8.66 -15.65 16.73
CA LEU A 20 -9.89 -15.68 17.52
C LEU A 20 -9.91 -16.86 18.51
N CYS A 21 -9.46 -18.04 18.10
CA CYS A 21 -9.36 -19.21 19.00
C CYS A 21 -8.27 -19.02 20.08
N ARG A 22 -7.05 -18.65 19.67
CA ARG A 22 -5.91 -18.52 20.60
C ARG A 22 -6.09 -17.40 21.61
N ASN A 23 -6.64 -16.27 21.18
CA ASN A 23 -6.80 -15.07 21.99
C ASN A 23 -8.25 -14.82 22.45
N ALA A 24 -9.10 -15.83 22.44
CA ALA A 24 -10.55 -15.71 22.70
C ALA A 24 -10.90 -14.88 23.94
N ALA A 25 -10.27 -15.17 25.09
CA ALA A 25 -10.50 -14.43 26.33
C ALA A 25 -10.10 -12.94 26.24
N ARG A 26 -9.02 -12.62 25.51
CA ARG A 26 -8.56 -11.25 25.32
C ARG A 26 -9.47 -10.49 24.35
N VAL A 27 -9.82 -11.12 23.23
CA VAL A 27 -10.72 -10.56 22.21
C VAL A 27 -12.08 -10.26 22.83
N SER A 28 -12.68 -11.24 23.52
CA SER A 28 -13.99 -11.09 24.21
C SER A 28 -13.99 -9.95 25.22
N ARG A 29 -12.94 -9.84 26.02
CA ARG A 29 -12.81 -8.74 26.99
C ARG A 29 -12.73 -7.37 26.31
N ARG A 30 -12.03 -7.28 25.17
CA ARG A 30 -11.89 -6.05 24.41
C ARG A 30 -13.18 -5.69 23.65
N ALA A 31 -13.88 -6.67 23.11
CA ALA A 31 -15.17 -6.50 22.44
C ALA A 31 -16.33 -6.21 23.44
N GLY A 32 -16.14 -6.49 24.73
CA GLY A 32 -17.18 -6.34 25.76
C GLY A 32 -18.14 -7.54 25.85
N GLU A 33 -18.06 -8.49 24.94
CA GLU A 33 -18.84 -9.72 24.91
C GLU A 33 -18.05 -10.88 24.27
N PRO A 34 -18.40 -12.16 24.54
CA PRO A 34 -17.78 -13.30 23.84
C PRO A 34 -17.97 -13.19 22.32
N VAL A 35 -16.92 -13.48 21.58
CA VAL A 35 -16.90 -13.48 20.09
C VAL A 35 -16.74 -14.91 19.61
N GLU A 36 -17.63 -15.38 18.74
CA GLU A 36 -17.66 -16.75 18.23
C GLU A 36 -17.83 -16.77 16.71
N VAL A 37 -17.00 -17.58 16.03
CA VAL A 37 -17.17 -17.85 14.60
C VAL A 37 -18.31 -18.85 14.43
N LYS A 38 -19.38 -18.45 13.75
CA LYS A 38 -20.54 -19.30 13.47
C LYS A 38 -20.48 -19.95 12.09
N TYR A 39 -19.96 -19.20 11.10
CA TYR A 39 -19.86 -19.66 9.72
C TYR A 39 -18.50 -19.33 9.10
N ILE A 40 -18.02 -20.22 8.25
CA ILE A 40 -16.87 -20.03 7.37
C ILE A 40 -17.31 -20.39 5.96
N LEU A 41 -17.43 -19.40 5.09
CA LEU A 41 -17.79 -19.60 3.69
C LEU A 41 -16.54 -19.84 2.85
N ASP A 42 -16.39 -21.02 2.28
CA ASP A 42 -15.30 -21.31 1.32
C ASP A 42 -15.73 -22.40 0.35
N PRO A 43 -15.45 -22.29 -0.97
CA PRO A 43 -15.80 -23.30 -1.95
C PRO A 43 -15.01 -24.61 -1.82
N LYS A 44 -13.85 -24.60 -1.18
CA LYS A 44 -13.01 -25.80 -0.97
C LYS A 44 -13.64 -26.77 0.03
N ASP A 45 -13.26 -28.02 -0.08
CA ASP A 45 -13.68 -29.06 0.88
C ASP A 45 -12.83 -29.00 2.15
N PHE A 46 -13.50 -28.85 3.29
CA PHE A 46 -12.92 -28.85 4.65
C PHE A 46 -13.56 -29.93 5.54
N SER A 47 -14.09 -31.01 4.96
CA SER A 47 -14.73 -32.12 5.70
C SER A 47 -13.80 -32.78 6.74
N ASN A 48 -12.48 -32.73 6.51
CA ASN A 48 -11.47 -33.25 7.42
C ASN A 48 -10.98 -32.21 8.47
N HIS A 49 -11.51 -31.00 8.47
CA HIS A 49 -11.14 -30.00 9.48
C HIS A 49 -11.79 -30.33 10.82
N PRO A 50 -11.11 -30.17 11.99
CA PRO A 50 -11.70 -30.44 13.30
C PRO A 50 -13.06 -29.74 13.52
N ASP A 51 -13.18 -28.52 12.97
CA ASP A 51 -14.38 -27.70 13.06
C ASP A 51 -15.17 -27.70 11.74
N ALA A 52 -15.23 -28.84 11.02
CA ALA A 52 -15.89 -28.98 9.72
C ALA A 52 -17.35 -28.47 9.71
N HIS A 53 -18.02 -28.50 10.86
CA HIS A 53 -19.39 -28.04 11.04
C HIS A 53 -19.59 -26.54 10.85
N LEU A 54 -18.51 -25.73 10.92
CA LEU A 54 -18.55 -24.27 10.67
C LEU A 54 -18.56 -23.92 9.18
N PHE A 55 -18.13 -24.85 8.31
CA PHE A 55 -17.95 -24.57 6.90
C PHE A 55 -19.26 -24.69 6.12
N ILE A 56 -19.57 -23.63 5.38
CA ILE A 56 -20.75 -23.54 4.53
C ILE A 56 -20.37 -23.23 3.08
N LYS A 57 -21.28 -23.51 2.15
CA LYS A 57 -21.09 -23.25 0.69
C LYS A 57 -22.02 -22.17 0.14
N ASN A 58 -23.09 -21.87 0.85
CA ASN A 58 -24.08 -20.89 0.44
C ASN A 58 -23.96 -19.61 1.27
N PHE A 59 -23.77 -18.48 0.58
CA PHE A 59 -23.67 -17.15 1.21
C PHE A 59 -24.99 -16.71 1.83
N ASP A 60 -26.13 -17.09 1.26
CA ASP A 60 -27.46 -16.71 1.79
C ASP A 60 -27.66 -17.17 3.23
N THR A 61 -27.03 -18.29 3.63
CA THR A 61 -27.04 -18.75 5.02
C THR A 61 -26.55 -17.69 6.00
N ILE A 62 -25.61 -16.85 5.59
CA ILE A 62 -25.08 -15.75 6.41
C ILE A 62 -26.07 -14.59 6.43
N LEU A 63 -26.68 -14.24 5.27
CA LEU A 63 -27.63 -13.14 5.15
C LEU A 63 -28.96 -13.41 5.86
N GLU A 64 -29.39 -14.66 5.87
CA GLU A 64 -30.65 -15.08 6.52
C GLU A 64 -30.52 -15.22 8.03
N ASP A 65 -29.30 -15.28 8.56
CA ASP A 65 -29.07 -15.46 9.99
C ASP A 65 -28.95 -14.12 10.75
N PRO A 66 -29.97 -13.72 11.52
CA PRO A 66 -29.96 -12.44 12.25
C PRO A 66 -28.95 -12.40 13.41
N GLU A 67 -28.36 -13.51 13.82
CA GLU A 67 -27.36 -13.54 14.89
C GLU A 67 -25.99 -13.05 14.41
N ILE A 68 -25.71 -13.04 13.08
CA ILE A 68 -24.43 -12.59 12.53
C ILE A 68 -24.35 -11.07 12.63
N LYS A 69 -23.43 -10.58 13.45
CA LYS A 69 -23.18 -9.15 13.68
C LYS A 69 -22.08 -8.59 12.78
N VAL A 70 -21.01 -9.37 12.57
CA VAL A 70 -19.83 -8.96 11.81
C VAL A 70 -19.47 -10.04 10.80
N VAL A 71 -19.15 -9.60 9.60
CA VAL A 71 -18.65 -10.45 8.52
C VAL A 71 -17.20 -10.05 8.22
N VAL A 72 -16.30 -11.03 8.23
CA VAL A 72 -14.88 -10.86 7.88
C VAL A 72 -14.68 -11.31 6.44
N GLU A 73 -14.27 -10.42 5.56
CA GLU A 73 -13.98 -10.71 4.16
C GLU A 73 -12.47 -10.89 3.95
N THR A 74 -12.08 -12.07 3.44
CA THR A 74 -10.70 -12.45 3.12
C THR A 74 -10.59 -13.27 1.82
N ILE A 75 -11.55 -13.10 0.91
CA ILE A 75 -11.57 -13.77 -0.41
C ILE A 75 -10.53 -13.14 -1.33
N GLY A 76 -10.46 -11.80 -1.34
CA GLY A 76 -9.65 -11.02 -2.27
C GLY A 76 -10.28 -10.85 -3.64
N GLY A 77 -9.74 -9.88 -4.41
CA GLY A 77 -10.33 -9.43 -5.66
C GLY A 77 -11.70 -8.76 -5.46
N THR A 78 -12.35 -8.38 -6.56
CA THR A 78 -13.64 -7.67 -6.47
C THR A 78 -14.83 -8.51 -6.91
N ARG A 79 -14.61 -9.48 -7.79
CA ARG A 79 -15.67 -10.23 -8.47
C ARG A 79 -16.68 -10.89 -7.52
N PHE A 80 -16.20 -11.53 -6.46
CA PHE A 80 -17.04 -12.20 -5.47
C PHE A 80 -17.13 -11.42 -4.16
N ALA A 81 -16.03 -10.77 -3.75
CA ALA A 81 -15.96 -10.05 -2.50
C ALA A 81 -16.91 -8.83 -2.48
N TYR A 82 -16.89 -8.00 -3.53
CA TYR A 82 -17.69 -6.78 -3.56
C TYR A 82 -19.21 -7.03 -3.42
N PRO A 83 -19.86 -7.92 -4.22
CA PRO A 83 -21.29 -8.15 -4.05
C PRO A 83 -21.65 -8.74 -2.67
N TYR A 84 -20.80 -9.58 -2.09
CA TYR A 84 -21.04 -10.14 -0.75
C TYR A 84 -20.93 -9.05 0.34
N VAL A 85 -19.89 -8.24 0.26
CA VAL A 85 -19.69 -7.13 1.20
C VAL A 85 -20.84 -6.12 1.10
N LYS A 86 -21.21 -5.73 -0.11
CA LYS A 86 -22.34 -4.83 -0.35
C LYS A 86 -23.65 -5.37 0.28
N ALA A 87 -24.00 -6.60 0.02
CA ALA A 87 -25.20 -7.24 0.59
C ALA A 87 -25.14 -7.32 2.13
N CYS A 88 -23.96 -7.59 2.72
CA CYS A 88 -23.79 -7.56 4.17
C CYS A 88 -24.06 -6.16 4.74
N LEU A 89 -23.50 -5.10 4.16
CA LEU A 89 -23.69 -3.72 4.62
C LEU A 89 -25.14 -3.27 4.45
N GLU A 90 -25.77 -3.54 3.31
CA GLU A 90 -27.19 -3.25 3.04
C GLU A 90 -28.13 -3.97 4.05
N SER A 91 -27.71 -5.12 4.59
CA SER A 91 -28.43 -5.83 5.63
C SER A 91 -28.13 -5.36 7.06
N GLY A 92 -27.31 -4.31 7.22
CA GLY A 92 -26.93 -3.74 8.51
C GLY A 92 -25.83 -4.53 9.26
N ARG A 93 -25.14 -5.45 8.59
CA ARG A 93 -24.03 -6.20 9.18
C ARG A 93 -22.71 -5.44 8.98
N SER A 94 -21.94 -5.31 10.05
CA SER A 94 -20.59 -4.75 9.96
C SER A 94 -19.67 -5.67 9.16
N VAL A 95 -18.76 -5.08 8.39
CA VAL A 95 -17.79 -5.81 7.59
C VAL A 95 -16.38 -5.35 7.92
N CYS A 96 -15.46 -6.33 8.10
CA CYS A 96 -14.02 -6.11 8.26
C CYS A 96 -13.29 -6.82 7.12
N THR A 97 -12.42 -6.10 6.38
CA THR A 97 -11.77 -6.67 5.19
C THR A 97 -10.27 -6.37 5.13
N SER A 98 -9.51 -7.27 4.48
CA SER A 98 -8.12 -7.05 4.08
C SER A 98 -7.96 -6.70 2.59
N ASN A 99 -9.05 -6.51 1.88
CA ASN A 99 -9.11 -6.41 0.42
C ASN A 99 -8.83 -4.99 -0.07
N LYS A 100 -7.55 -4.68 -0.28
CA LYS A 100 -7.10 -3.38 -0.78
C LYS A 100 -7.70 -2.98 -2.13
N GLU A 101 -7.93 -3.96 -3.04
CA GLU A 101 -8.49 -3.68 -4.36
C GLU A 101 -9.93 -3.18 -4.26
N MET A 102 -10.74 -3.84 -3.45
CA MET A 102 -12.11 -3.45 -3.20
C MET A 102 -12.21 -2.09 -2.51
N VAL A 103 -11.39 -1.85 -1.48
CA VAL A 103 -11.39 -0.57 -0.75
C VAL A 103 -10.92 0.58 -1.64
N ALA A 104 -9.85 0.39 -2.43
CA ALA A 104 -9.34 1.42 -3.34
C ALA A 104 -10.31 1.77 -4.46
N THR A 105 -11.19 0.84 -4.86
CA THR A 105 -12.13 1.04 -5.97
C THR A 105 -13.51 1.49 -5.52
N TYR A 106 -14.03 0.87 -4.45
CA TYR A 106 -15.42 1.04 -3.99
C TYR A 106 -15.53 1.62 -2.58
N GLY A 107 -14.42 2.10 -1.99
CA GLY A 107 -14.37 2.51 -0.59
C GLY A 107 -15.42 3.56 -0.22
N ALA A 108 -15.57 4.60 -1.02
CA ALA A 108 -16.56 5.65 -0.76
C ALA A 108 -18.01 5.13 -0.77
N GLU A 109 -18.35 4.25 -1.73
CA GLU A 109 -19.67 3.61 -1.81
C GLU A 109 -19.93 2.74 -0.58
N LEU A 110 -18.97 1.87 -0.24
CA LEU A 110 -19.13 0.93 0.88
C LEU A 110 -19.17 1.63 2.24
N LEU A 111 -18.37 2.70 2.42
CA LEU A 111 -18.46 3.57 3.60
C LEU A 111 -19.82 4.29 3.69
N GLY A 112 -20.34 4.76 2.55
CA GLY A 112 -21.66 5.36 2.45
C GLY A 112 -22.77 4.40 2.88
N LEU A 113 -22.77 3.17 2.31
CA LEU A 113 -23.72 2.11 2.68
C LEU A 113 -23.63 1.73 4.16
N ALA A 114 -22.42 1.56 4.67
CA ALA A 114 -22.23 1.24 6.09
C ALA A 114 -22.84 2.32 7.00
N LYS A 115 -22.63 3.59 6.66
CA LYS A 115 -23.20 4.72 7.41
C LYS A 115 -24.71 4.78 7.30
N GLU A 116 -25.26 4.57 6.11
CA GLU A 116 -26.71 4.56 5.83
C GLU A 116 -27.43 3.45 6.62
N HIS A 117 -26.84 2.26 6.66
CA HIS A 117 -27.43 1.09 7.33
C HIS A 117 -27.00 0.91 8.79
N GLY A 118 -26.30 1.89 9.37
CA GLY A 118 -25.97 1.92 10.80
C GLY A 118 -24.97 0.83 11.24
N CYS A 119 -24.12 0.35 10.35
CA CYS A 119 -23.09 -0.65 10.60
C CYS A 119 -21.66 -0.11 10.31
N ALA A 120 -20.62 -0.90 10.55
CA ALA A 120 -19.23 -0.51 10.32
C ALA A 120 -18.68 -1.16 9.05
N PHE A 121 -17.86 -0.43 8.30
CA PHE A 121 -16.97 -0.96 7.25
C PHE A 121 -15.54 -0.61 7.61
N LEU A 122 -14.73 -1.62 7.99
CA LEU A 122 -13.37 -1.47 8.50
C LEU A 122 -12.37 -2.25 7.65
N PHE A 123 -11.18 -1.71 7.48
CA PHE A 123 -10.22 -2.23 6.51
C PHE A 123 -8.75 -1.96 6.89
N GLU A 124 -8.41 -1.94 8.18
CA GLU A 124 -7.03 -1.74 8.66
C GLU A 124 -6.03 -2.65 7.94
N ALA A 125 -6.40 -3.92 7.76
CA ALA A 125 -5.56 -4.92 7.11
C ALA A 125 -5.36 -4.72 5.60
N SER A 126 -6.05 -3.78 4.97
CA SER A 126 -5.90 -3.48 3.54
C SER A 126 -4.61 -2.71 3.23
N VAL A 127 -4.05 -2.00 4.20
CA VAL A 127 -2.77 -1.29 4.10
C VAL A 127 -1.86 -1.70 5.24
N GLY A 128 -0.58 -1.95 4.95
CA GLY A 128 0.41 -2.25 5.98
C GLY A 128 0.31 -3.64 6.62
N GLY A 129 -0.69 -4.46 6.30
CA GLY A 129 -0.87 -5.80 6.85
C GLY A 129 -0.95 -5.80 8.38
N GLY A 130 0.15 -6.14 9.05
CA GLY A 130 0.25 -6.10 10.51
C GLY A 130 0.76 -4.78 11.09
N THR A 131 1.13 -3.82 10.24
CA THR A 131 1.55 -2.48 10.64
C THR A 131 0.30 -1.60 10.73
N PRO A 132 -0.11 -1.15 11.94
CA PRO A 132 -1.29 -0.31 12.07
C PRO A 132 -1.02 1.07 11.44
N ILE A 133 -1.92 1.54 10.57
CA ILE A 133 -1.79 2.83 9.89
C ILE A 133 -3.14 3.56 9.75
N ILE A 134 -4.21 2.89 9.32
CA ILE A 134 -5.50 3.53 9.06
C ILE A 134 -6.11 4.04 10.37
N THR A 135 -6.24 3.17 11.37
CA THR A 135 -6.75 3.54 12.70
C THR A 135 -5.90 4.62 13.37
N PRO A 136 -4.56 4.54 13.44
CA PRO A 136 -3.76 5.64 13.93
C PRO A 136 -3.99 6.96 13.19
N MET A 137 -4.10 6.96 11.88
CA MET A 137 -4.30 8.19 11.11
C MET A 137 -5.61 8.90 11.46
N HIS A 138 -6.73 8.18 11.54
CA HIS A 138 -8.01 8.81 11.81
C HIS A 138 -8.35 8.99 13.29
N GLN A 139 -7.68 8.28 14.22
CA GLN A 139 -7.92 8.40 15.65
C GLN A 139 -6.77 9.11 16.37
N CYS A 140 -5.53 8.58 16.28
CA CYS A 140 -4.40 9.09 17.06
C CYS A 140 -3.89 10.43 16.50
N LEU A 141 -3.97 10.64 15.19
CA LEU A 141 -3.50 11.84 14.51
C LEU A 141 -4.64 12.83 14.22
N ALA A 142 -5.83 12.62 14.75
CA ALA A 142 -7.05 13.41 14.46
C ALA A 142 -6.92 14.92 14.73
N ALA A 143 -5.96 15.35 15.58
CA ALA A 143 -5.71 16.76 15.86
C ALA A 143 -4.79 17.44 14.82
N ASN A 144 -4.28 16.70 13.83
CA ASN A 144 -3.32 17.18 12.85
C ASN A 144 -3.93 17.30 11.45
N VAL A 145 -3.48 18.28 10.69
CA VAL A 145 -3.62 18.28 9.25
C VAL A 145 -2.46 17.47 8.68
N ILE A 146 -2.76 16.28 8.14
CA ILE A 146 -1.77 15.46 7.47
C ILE A 146 -1.46 16.10 6.14
N THR A 147 -0.19 16.44 5.91
CA THR A 147 0.29 17.12 4.71
C THR A 147 1.01 16.18 3.74
N GLU A 148 1.63 15.12 4.26
CA GLU A 148 2.40 14.18 3.45
C GLU A 148 2.34 12.78 4.06
N VAL A 149 2.29 11.77 3.19
CA VAL A 149 2.44 10.36 3.54
C VAL A 149 3.46 9.77 2.57
N GLU A 150 4.51 9.16 3.08
CA GLU A 150 5.53 8.45 2.30
C GLU A 150 5.69 7.04 2.87
N GLY A 151 5.73 6.01 2.04
CA GLY A 151 5.81 4.67 2.59
C GLY A 151 6.46 3.62 1.69
N ILE A 152 7.16 2.71 2.34
CA ILE A 152 7.53 1.40 1.81
C ILE A 152 6.39 0.46 2.22
N VAL A 153 5.45 0.24 1.29
CA VAL A 153 4.20 -0.49 1.58
C VAL A 153 4.09 -1.84 0.83
N ASN A 154 5.16 -2.23 0.12
CA ASN A 154 5.25 -3.53 -0.53
C ASN A 154 6.52 -4.26 -0.07
N GLY A 155 6.34 -5.33 0.70
CA GLY A 155 7.44 -6.11 1.27
C GLY A 155 8.26 -6.88 0.25
N THR A 156 7.65 -7.34 -0.86
CA THR A 156 8.33 -8.09 -1.93
C THR A 156 9.37 -7.22 -2.62
N THR A 157 8.98 -6.04 -3.08
CA THR A 157 9.92 -5.10 -3.74
C THR A 157 10.98 -4.58 -2.80
N ASN A 158 10.63 -4.32 -1.54
CA ASN A 158 11.62 -3.90 -0.55
C ASN A 158 12.64 -5.01 -0.26
N PHE A 159 12.22 -6.27 -0.15
CA PHE A 159 13.09 -7.42 -0.04
C PHE A 159 14.04 -7.53 -1.24
N MET A 160 13.50 -7.45 -2.47
CA MET A 160 14.31 -7.50 -3.69
C MET A 160 15.37 -6.39 -3.73
N LEU A 161 14.98 -5.14 -3.46
CA LEU A 161 15.90 -4.00 -3.41
C LEU A 161 16.94 -4.16 -2.29
N THR A 162 16.56 -4.71 -1.13
CA THR A 162 17.49 -5.02 -0.05
C THR A 162 18.56 -6.02 -0.51
N LYS A 163 18.16 -7.08 -1.24
CA LYS A 163 19.08 -8.06 -1.81
C LYS A 163 20.02 -7.45 -2.87
N MET A 164 19.46 -6.62 -3.75
CA MET A 164 20.25 -5.90 -4.76
C MET A 164 21.31 -4.99 -4.11
N VAL A 165 20.94 -4.27 -3.05
CA VAL A 165 21.85 -3.35 -2.34
C VAL A 165 22.90 -4.10 -1.50
N ARG A 166 22.48 -5.09 -0.71
CA ARG A 166 23.39 -5.75 0.26
C ARG A 166 24.22 -6.87 -0.31
N GLU A 167 23.68 -7.58 -1.30
CA GLU A 167 24.32 -8.78 -1.88
C GLU A 167 24.76 -8.54 -3.33
N ASN A 168 24.59 -7.32 -3.86
CA ASN A 168 24.91 -6.93 -5.24
C ASN A 168 24.29 -7.85 -6.30
N LEU A 169 23.06 -8.31 -6.06
CA LEU A 169 22.32 -9.17 -6.97
C LEU A 169 21.63 -8.36 -8.08
N GLY A 170 21.52 -8.97 -9.26
CA GLY A 170 20.66 -8.46 -10.32
C GLY A 170 19.17 -8.58 -9.97
N PHE A 171 18.32 -7.84 -10.69
CA PHE A 171 16.87 -7.87 -10.50
C PHE A 171 16.28 -9.28 -10.62
N ASP A 172 16.67 -10.05 -11.65
CA ASP A 172 16.15 -11.39 -11.91
C ASP A 172 16.54 -12.40 -10.82
N ASP A 173 17.78 -12.31 -10.31
CA ASP A 173 18.25 -13.17 -9.21
C ASP A 173 17.50 -12.83 -7.91
N ALA A 174 17.33 -11.54 -7.60
CA ALA A 174 16.56 -11.11 -6.43
C ALA A 174 15.09 -11.53 -6.51
N LEU A 175 14.48 -11.46 -7.71
CA LEU A 175 13.11 -11.92 -7.95
C LEU A 175 12.99 -13.43 -7.74
N LYS A 176 13.93 -14.20 -8.28
CA LYS A 176 13.95 -15.66 -8.12
C LYS A 176 14.00 -16.07 -6.64
N ILE A 177 14.87 -15.44 -5.86
CA ILE A 177 14.94 -15.68 -4.41
C ILE A 177 13.62 -15.31 -3.72
N ALA A 178 13.01 -14.17 -4.07
CA ALA A 178 11.71 -13.77 -3.53
C ALA A 178 10.61 -14.80 -3.85
N GLN A 179 10.61 -15.38 -5.05
CA GLN A 179 9.68 -16.44 -5.46
C GLN A 179 9.92 -17.76 -4.70
N GLU A 180 11.17 -18.17 -4.54
CA GLU A 180 11.56 -19.39 -3.79
C GLU A 180 11.15 -19.29 -2.32
N LEU A 181 11.22 -18.10 -1.73
CA LEU A 181 10.78 -17.83 -0.35
C LEU A 181 9.26 -17.60 -0.22
N GLY A 182 8.53 -17.56 -1.34
CA GLY A 182 7.08 -17.33 -1.35
C GLY A 182 6.66 -15.89 -1.10
N TYR A 183 7.56 -14.92 -1.29
CA TYR A 183 7.27 -13.49 -1.18
C TYR A 183 6.69 -12.92 -2.48
N ALA A 184 7.11 -13.44 -3.64
CA ALA A 184 6.57 -13.07 -4.94
C ALA A 184 5.85 -14.25 -5.60
N GLU A 185 4.81 -13.96 -6.37
CA GLU A 185 4.14 -14.97 -7.18
C GLU A 185 5.05 -15.48 -8.29
N THR A 186 5.08 -16.82 -8.49
CA THR A 186 5.91 -17.45 -9.52
C THR A 186 5.35 -17.26 -10.91
N LYS A 187 4.03 -17.12 -11.05
CA LYS A 187 3.36 -17.02 -12.35
C LYS A 187 3.37 -15.60 -12.90
N ASP A 188 3.03 -14.62 -12.07
CA ASP A 188 2.97 -13.21 -12.45
C ASP A 188 3.29 -12.30 -11.25
N PRO A 189 4.54 -11.82 -11.10
CA PRO A 189 4.93 -10.92 -10.02
C PRO A 189 4.58 -9.44 -10.30
N SER A 190 3.87 -9.13 -11.38
CA SER A 190 3.63 -7.75 -11.85
C SER A 190 2.91 -6.87 -10.84
N ASP A 191 2.04 -7.45 -10.01
CA ASP A 191 1.32 -6.67 -8.99
C ASP A 191 2.28 -6.02 -7.98
N ASP A 192 3.36 -6.72 -7.65
CA ASP A 192 4.42 -6.22 -6.77
C ASP A 192 5.43 -5.36 -7.55
N VAL A 193 6.11 -5.96 -8.54
CA VAL A 193 7.29 -5.34 -9.15
C VAL A 193 6.99 -4.15 -10.05
N ASP A 194 5.75 -4.02 -10.54
CA ASP A 194 5.28 -2.85 -11.30
C ASP A 194 4.62 -1.79 -10.39
N GLY A 195 4.55 -2.02 -9.07
CA GLY A 195 4.06 -1.07 -8.08
C GLY A 195 2.54 -1.00 -7.92
N ARG A 196 1.78 -1.91 -8.53
CA ARG A 196 0.30 -1.87 -8.51
C ARG A 196 -0.28 -2.10 -7.12
N ASP A 197 0.31 -3.02 -6.33
CA ASP A 197 -0.05 -3.23 -4.93
C ASP A 197 0.15 -1.95 -4.10
N ALA A 198 1.30 -1.31 -4.23
CA ALA A 198 1.61 -0.06 -3.54
C ALA A 198 0.69 1.08 -3.98
N CYS A 199 0.30 1.13 -5.26
CA CYS A 199 -0.62 2.11 -5.81
C CYS A 199 -2.02 2.03 -5.16
N ARG A 200 -2.58 0.82 -5.01
CA ARG A 200 -3.87 0.65 -4.32
C ARG A 200 -3.80 1.11 -2.86
N LYS A 201 -2.69 0.81 -2.18
CA LYS A 201 -2.50 1.20 -0.78
C LYS A 201 -2.38 2.71 -0.60
N ILE A 202 -1.60 3.38 -1.44
CA ILE A 202 -1.50 4.85 -1.34
C ILE A 202 -2.80 5.54 -1.76
N ALA A 203 -3.58 4.96 -2.67
CA ALA A 203 -4.90 5.48 -3.01
C ALA A 203 -5.84 5.48 -1.80
N ILE A 204 -5.84 4.41 -0.99
CA ILE A 204 -6.62 4.31 0.25
C ILE A 204 -6.16 5.38 1.26
N LEU A 205 -4.85 5.48 1.52
CA LEU A 205 -4.32 6.48 2.45
C LEU A 205 -4.58 7.91 1.98
N SER A 206 -4.45 8.17 0.67
CA SER A 206 -4.77 9.47 0.08
C SER A 206 -6.25 9.81 0.25
N SER A 207 -7.16 8.85 0.01
CA SER A 207 -8.60 9.05 0.19
C SER A 207 -8.94 9.41 1.65
N LEU A 208 -8.31 8.73 2.61
CA LEU A 208 -8.49 9.01 4.03
C LEU A 208 -8.01 10.43 4.41
N VAL A 209 -6.84 10.85 3.91
CA VAL A 209 -6.26 12.19 4.20
C VAL A 209 -7.06 13.30 3.52
N CYS A 210 -7.52 13.06 2.29
CA CYS A 210 -8.20 14.09 1.49
C CYS A 210 -9.69 14.20 1.80
N GLY A 211 -10.29 13.17 2.41
CA GLY A 211 -11.73 13.12 2.69
C GLY A 211 -12.59 12.87 1.46
N HIS A 212 -12.01 12.49 0.33
CA HIS A 212 -12.71 12.09 -0.90
C HIS A 212 -11.95 10.99 -1.63
N GLN A 213 -12.67 10.22 -2.46
CA GLN A 213 -12.09 9.06 -3.17
C GLN A 213 -10.96 9.49 -4.11
N ILE A 214 -9.80 8.89 -3.94
CA ILE A 214 -8.66 8.94 -4.86
C ILE A 214 -8.56 7.58 -5.54
N TYR A 215 -8.60 7.59 -6.87
CA TYR A 215 -8.59 6.38 -7.67
C TYR A 215 -7.20 5.96 -8.10
N PRO A 216 -6.84 4.65 -8.01
CA PRO A 216 -5.51 4.15 -8.41
C PRO A 216 -5.12 4.51 -9.85
N GLN A 217 -6.06 4.56 -10.78
CA GLN A 217 -5.78 4.90 -12.19
C GLN A 217 -5.29 6.34 -12.40
N ASN A 218 -5.50 7.23 -11.43
CA ASN A 218 -4.99 8.61 -11.49
C ASN A 218 -3.60 8.78 -10.84
N ILE A 219 -3.07 7.72 -10.22
CA ILE A 219 -1.76 7.76 -9.53
C ILE A 219 -0.67 7.28 -10.48
N PRO A 220 0.29 8.15 -10.87
CA PRO A 220 1.46 7.73 -11.65
C PRO A 220 2.19 6.61 -10.93
N THR A 221 2.38 5.49 -11.61
CA THR A 221 2.97 4.29 -10.99
C THR A 221 4.08 3.74 -11.85
N ARG A 222 5.28 3.63 -11.26
CA ARG A 222 6.47 3.04 -11.86
C ARG A 222 7.04 1.98 -10.92
N GLY A 223 7.34 0.81 -11.45
CA GLY A 223 7.94 -0.29 -10.71
C GLY A 223 9.47 -0.31 -10.72
N ILE A 224 10.04 -1.42 -10.26
CA ILE A 224 11.48 -1.57 -10.03
C ILE A 224 12.23 -2.34 -11.14
N ARG A 225 11.55 -2.80 -12.19
CA ARG A 225 12.15 -3.68 -13.23
C ARG A 225 13.36 -3.07 -13.94
N ALA A 226 13.41 -1.74 -14.08
CA ALA A 226 14.50 -1.07 -14.80
C ALA A 226 15.74 -0.85 -13.95
N ILE A 227 15.70 -1.14 -12.65
CA ILE A 227 16.83 -0.92 -11.73
C ILE A 227 17.90 -1.99 -11.96
N THR A 228 19.14 -1.55 -12.09
CA THR A 228 20.31 -2.40 -12.25
C THR A 228 21.26 -2.27 -11.05
N THR A 229 22.20 -3.20 -10.92
CA THR A 229 23.26 -3.14 -9.89
C THR A 229 24.08 -1.85 -9.97
N ALA A 230 24.30 -1.34 -11.18
CA ALA A 230 25.02 -0.08 -11.36
C ALA A 230 24.21 1.15 -10.90
N ASP A 231 22.88 1.14 -10.96
CA ASP A 231 22.06 2.20 -10.35
C ASP A 231 22.17 2.15 -8.82
N VAL A 232 22.27 0.94 -8.25
CA VAL A 232 22.48 0.75 -6.81
C VAL A 232 23.85 1.32 -6.39
N GLU A 233 24.91 1.05 -7.14
CA GLU A 233 26.23 1.61 -6.88
C GLU A 233 26.28 3.13 -7.05
N ALA A 234 25.56 3.66 -8.05
CA ALA A 234 25.44 5.11 -8.24
C ALA A 234 24.67 5.78 -7.09
N ALA A 235 23.60 5.15 -6.58
CA ALA A 235 22.88 5.61 -5.40
C ALA A 235 23.79 5.66 -4.17
N GLU A 236 24.64 4.64 -3.98
CA GLU A 236 25.61 4.61 -2.87
C GLU A 236 26.61 5.77 -2.96
N LYS A 237 27.14 6.09 -4.17
CA LYS A 237 28.01 7.26 -4.41
C LYS A 237 27.31 8.58 -4.09
N LEU A 238 25.97 8.63 -4.20
CA LEU A 238 25.16 9.79 -3.86
C LEU A 238 24.71 9.84 -2.38
N GLY A 239 25.20 8.90 -1.55
CA GLY A 239 24.81 8.80 -0.14
C GLY A 239 23.34 8.36 0.06
N CYS A 240 22.78 7.67 -0.92
CA CYS A 240 21.38 7.22 -0.95
C CYS A 240 21.28 5.69 -1.04
N VAL A 241 20.07 5.19 -0.79
CA VAL A 241 19.61 3.84 -1.17
C VAL A 241 18.42 3.95 -2.12
N ILE A 242 18.15 2.91 -2.91
CA ILE A 242 16.95 2.88 -3.76
C ILE A 242 15.84 2.15 -3.01
N LYS A 243 14.67 2.77 -2.91
CA LYS A 243 13.43 2.19 -2.35
C LYS A 243 12.26 2.46 -3.29
N LEU A 244 11.29 1.53 -3.34
CA LEU A 244 9.99 1.81 -3.98
C LEU A 244 9.13 2.58 -2.98
N ILE A 245 8.86 3.84 -3.27
CA ILE A 245 8.11 4.73 -2.39
C ILE A 245 6.71 4.97 -2.98
N ALA A 246 5.70 4.71 -2.18
CA ALA A 246 4.35 5.17 -2.38
C ALA A 246 4.17 6.47 -1.59
N TRP A 247 3.76 7.54 -2.23
CA TRP A 247 3.71 8.86 -1.60
C TRP A 247 2.45 9.63 -1.98
N MET A 248 1.99 10.49 -1.10
CA MET A 248 1.01 11.53 -1.35
C MET A 248 1.42 12.83 -0.69
N LYS A 249 1.06 13.96 -1.30
CA LYS A 249 1.23 15.31 -0.78
C LYS A 249 -0.04 16.10 -0.93
N ARG A 250 -0.37 16.88 0.09
CA ARG A 250 -1.51 17.80 0.08
C ARG A 250 -0.99 19.23 0.02
N GLY A 251 -1.37 19.95 -1.04
CA GLY A 251 -1.09 21.37 -1.17
C GLY A 251 -1.92 22.23 -0.21
N LYS A 252 -1.42 23.44 0.09
CA LYS A 252 -2.14 24.41 0.94
C LYS A 252 -3.48 24.86 0.35
N ASP A 253 -3.64 24.76 -0.95
CA ASP A 253 -4.86 25.04 -1.71
C ASP A 253 -5.85 23.84 -1.74
N GLY A 254 -5.48 22.73 -1.09
CA GLY A 254 -6.24 21.48 -1.10
C GLY A 254 -5.94 20.57 -2.30
N SER A 255 -5.04 20.98 -3.20
CA SER A 255 -4.56 20.10 -4.28
C SER A 255 -3.90 18.84 -3.72
N VAL A 256 -3.95 17.77 -4.50
CA VAL A 256 -3.39 16.46 -4.13
C VAL A 256 -2.44 16.02 -5.23
N ALA A 257 -1.26 15.59 -4.82
CA ALA A 257 -0.33 14.86 -5.65
C ALA A 257 -0.07 13.49 -5.02
N ALA A 258 0.04 12.44 -5.84
CA ALA A 258 0.34 11.10 -5.35
C ALA A 258 1.12 10.31 -6.41
N GLY A 259 1.94 9.38 -5.98
CA GLY A 259 2.73 8.56 -6.89
C GLY A 259 3.26 7.29 -6.26
N VAL A 260 3.66 6.35 -7.10
CA VAL A 260 4.46 5.19 -6.72
C VAL A 260 5.64 5.10 -7.66
N GLU A 261 6.83 5.19 -7.11
CA GLU A 261 8.03 5.17 -7.93
C GLU A 261 9.27 4.73 -7.13
N PRO A 262 10.27 4.14 -7.79
CA PRO A 262 11.55 3.96 -7.16
C PRO A 262 12.21 5.33 -6.96
N CYS A 263 12.70 5.57 -5.74
CA CYS A 263 13.32 6.82 -5.32
C CYS A 263 14.74 6.61 -4.80
N LEU A 264 15.57 7.63 -4.94
CA LEU A 264 16.79 7.78 -4.16
C LEU A 264 16.41 8.29 -2.76
N VAL A 265 16.60 7.46 -1.75
CA VAL A 265 16.32 7.80 -0.36
C VAL A 265 17.64 8.09 0.34
N PRO A 266 17.88 9.34 0.81
CA PRO A 266 19.09 9.67 1.55
C PRO A 266 19.28 8.76 2.77
N LYS A 267 20.51 8.36 3.07
CA LYS A 267 20.80 7.46 4.21
C LYS A 267 20.39 8.05 5.57
N ALA A 268 20.25 9.37 5.66
CA ALA A 268 19.75 10.06 6.86
C ALA A 268 18.22 9.95 7.00
N ASN A 269 17.49 9.67 5.92
CA ASN A 269 16.04 9.52 5.96
C ASN A 269 15.64 8.22 6.66
N GLN A 270 14.60 8.28 7.48
CA GLN A 270 14.13 7.14 8.30
C GLN A 270 13.72 5.92 7.48
N LEU A 271 13.22 6.12 6.25
CA LEU A 271 12.84 5.04 5.34
C LEU A 271 14.05 4.29 4.73
N ALA A 272 15.24 4.89 4.75
CA ALA A 272 16.44 4.28 4.16
C ALA A 272 16.83 2.96 4.86
N SER A 273 16.61 2.86 6.17
CA SER A 273 16.98 1.71 6.99
C SER A 273 15.94 0.58 7.01
N VAL A 274 14.82 0.76 6.32
CA VAL A 274 13.76 -0.26 6.25
C VAL A 274 14.12 -1.35 5.26
N ASP A 275 14.48 -2.52 5.74
CA ASP A 275 15.00 -3.61 4.92
C ASP A 275 14.08 -4.84 4.89
N ASP A 276 14.42 -5.80 4.04
CA ASP A 276 13.73 -7.07 3.86
C ASP A 276 12.23 -6.90 3.57
N VAL A 277 11.39 -7.72 4.19
CA VAL A 277 9.92 -7.73 4.00
C VAL A 277 9.18 -6.71 4.87
N PHE A 278 9.92 -5.85 5.58
CA PHE A 278 9.30 -4.87 6.46
C PHE A 278 8.72 -3.68 5.66
N ASN A 279 7.64 -3.14 6.20
CA ASN A 279 7.00 -1.93 5.74
C ASN A 279 7.25 -0.79 6.74
N ALA A 280 7.27 0.42 6.22
CA ALA A 280 7.21 1.63 7.04
C ALA A 280 6.41 2.70 6.31
N VAL A 281 5.62 3.44 7.06
CA VAL A 281 4.87 4.60 6.56
C VAL A 281 5.21 5.80 7.44
N LEU A 282 5.80 6.80 6.82
CA LEU A 282 6.07 8.10 7.41
C LEU A 282 4.87 9.01 7.11
N VAL A 283 4.34 9.64 8.15
CA VAL A 283 3.21 10.59 8.08
C VAL A 283 3.67 11.92 8.64
N LYS A 284 3.49 13.00 7.89
CA LYS A 284 3.80 14.36 8.32
C LYS A 284 2.53 15.11 8.71
N GLY A 285 2.47 15.54 9.95
CA GLY A 285 1.40 16.36 10.51
C GLY A 285 1.90 17.77 10.82
N ASP A 286 1.01 18.74 10.66
CA ASP A 286 1.33 20.17 10.89
C ASP A 286 1.74 20.50 12.33
N MET A 287 1.21 19.77 13.31
CA MET A 287 1.51 19.99 14.75
C MET A 287 2.45 18.93 15.32
N LEU A 288 2.34 17.69 14.87
CA LEU A 288 3.10 16.56 15.37
C LEU A 288 4.50 16.48 14.74
N GLY A 289 4.66 16.98 13.51
CA GLY A 289 5.84 16.73 12.69
C GLY A 289 5.79 15.32 12.09
N ASP A 290 6.95 14.66 12.06
CA ASP A 290 7.11 13.36 11.42
C ASP A 290 6.87 12.20 12.40
N VAL A 291 6.06 11.21 11.97
CA VAL A 291 5.86 9.96 12.70
C VAL A 291 6.00 8.79 11.75
N VAL A 292 6.64 7.71 12.18
CA VAL A 292 6.85 6.50 11.37
C VAL A 292 6.15 5.30 12.02
N PHE A 293 5.33 4.63 11.23
CA PHE A 293 4.73 3.33 11.57
C PHE A 293 5.53 2.24 10.88
N TYR A 294 6.14 1.35 11.67
CA TYR A 294 7.02 0.30 11.18
C TYR A 294 6.56 -1.08 11.63
N GLY A 295 6.59 -2.06 10.74
CA GLY A 295 6.21 -3.44 11.08
C GLY A 295 6.21 -4.39 9.89
N LYS A 296 5.60 -5.56 10.07
CA LYS A 296 5.42 -6.55 9.00
C LYS A 296 4.27 -6.13 8.08
N GLY A 297 4.58 -5.91 6.80
CA GLY A 297 3.62 -5.49 5.78
C GLY A 297 2.66 -6.58 5.30
N ALA A 298 2.96 -7.85 5.59
CA ALA A 298 2.15 -9.01 5.20
C ALA A 298 2.39 -10.19 6.15
N GLY A 299 1.64 -11.26 5.94
CA GLY A 299 1.78 -12.53 6.66
C GLY A 299 0.48 -12.96 7.33
N LYS A 300 0.32 -14.28 7.49
CA LYS A 300 -0.92 -14.89 8.02
C LYS A 300 -1.40 -14.23 9.32
N LEU A 301 -0.59 -14.30 10.38
CA LEU A 301 -0.97 -13.80 11.70
C LEU A 301 -0.89 -12.26 11.83
N PRO A 302 0.11 -11.56 11.27
CA PRO A 302 0.11 -10.10 11.27
C PRO A 302 -1.15 -9.49 10.64
N THR A 303 -1.52 -9.91 9.43
CA THR A 303 -2.72 -9.44 8.73
C THR A 303 -4.00 -9.83 9.49
N ALA A 304 -4.08 -11.09 9.96
CA ALA A 304 -5.21 -11.54 10.77
C ALA A 304 -5.38 -10.76 12.06
N SER A 305 -4.29 -10.34 12.69
CA SER A 305 -4.33 -9.49 13.90
C SER A 305 -4.99 -8.15 13.66
N ALA A 306 -4.71 -7.50 12.53
CA ALA A 306 -5.36 -6.26 12.14
C ALA A 306 -6.86 -6.46 11.86
N VAL A 307 -7.22 -7.51 11.12
CA VAL A 307 -8.64 -7.85 10.89
C VAL A 307 -9.39 -8.11 12.20
N VAL A 308 -8.79 -8.85 13.16
CA VAL A 308 -9.44 -9.10 14.45
C VAL A 308 -9.55 -7.84 15.31
N ALA A 309 -8.59 -6.90 15.18
CA ALA A 309 -8.72 -5.58 15.80
C ALA A 309 -9.93 -4.82 15.24
N ASP A 310 -10.13 -4.84 13.92
CA ASP A 310 -11.33 -4.27 13.27
C ASP A 310 -12.63 -4.94 13.74
N VAL A 311 -12.64 -6.27 13.91
CA VAL A 311 -13.82 -6.97 14.49
C VAL A 311 -14.14 -6.47 15.88
N VAL A 312 -13.13 -6.28 16.73
CA VAL A 312 -13.32 -5.72 18.08
C VAL A 312 -13.85 -4.30 18.01
N ASP A 313 -13.35 -3.48 17.10
CA ASP A 313 -13.76 -2.08 16.92
C ASP A 313 -15.18 -1.98 16.40
N ALA A 314 -15.55 -2.79 15.41
CA ALA A 314 -16.92 -2.90 14.89
C ALA A 314 -17.94 -3.26 15.98
N LEU A 315 -17.61 -4.23 16.83
CA LEU A 315 -18.47 -4.67 17.93
C LEU A 315 -18.64 -3.61 19.02
N LYS A 316 -17.61 -2.77 19.26
CA LYS A 316 -17.64 -1.72 20.28
C LYS A 316 -18.32 -0.45 19.83
N HIS A 317 -18.03 -0.01 18.63
CA HIS A 317 -18.37 1.32 18.14
C HIS A 317 -19.46 1.31 17.06
N GLY A 318 -19.66 0.19 16.35
CA GLY A 318 -20.61 0.09 15.25
C GLY A 318 -20.38 1.21 14.22
N SER A 319 -21.43 1.84 13.73
CA SER A 319 -21.37 2.93 12.75
C SER A 319 -20.66 4.20 13.22
N LYS A 320 -20.46 4.38 14.53
CA LYS A 320 -19.76 5.56 15.08
C LYS A 320 -18.31 5.67 14.61
N VAL A 321 -17.69 4.58 14.14
CA VAL A 321 -16.35 4.63 13.54
C VAL A 321 -16.29 5.58 12.34
N HIS A 322 -17.42 5.80 11.64
CA HIS A 322 -17.53 6.66 10.47
C HIS A 322 -17.64 8.16 10.80
N ASP A 323 -17.60 8.53 12.06
CA ASP A 323 -17.42 9.92 12.48
C ASP A 323 -16.00 10.42 12.18
N SER A 324 -15.02 9.49 12.09
CA SER A 324 -13.62 9.79 11.76
C SER A 324 -13.05 9.00 10.58
N LEU A 325 -13.53 7.76 10.35
CA LEU A 325 -13.15 6.93 9.20
C LEU A 325 -14.19 7.05 8.10
N PHE A 326 -14.07 8.06 7.26
CA PHE A 326 -14.99 8.30 6.15
C PHE A 326 -14.34 9.16 5.07
N TRP A 327 -14.73 8.93 3.81
CA TRP A 327 -14.48 9.86 2.71
C TRP A 327 -15.64 9.85 1.73
N GLN A 328 -15.82 10.98 1.05
CA GLN A 328 -16.90 11.18 0.09
C GLN A 328 -16.59 10.50 -1.25
N PRO A 329 -17.62 10.09 -2.02
CA PRO A 329 -17.46 9.81 -3.44
C PRO A 329 -16.88 11.03 -4.16
N ALA A 330 -16.09 10.79 -5.18
CA ALA A 330 -15.60 11.83 -6.10
C ALA A 330 -15.52 11.26 -7.51
N GLU A 331 -15.70 12.12 -8.50
CA GLU A 331 -15.39 11.75 -9.88
C GLU A 331 -13.86 11.59 -10.04
N PRO A 332 -13.40 10.62 -10.83
CA PRO A 332 -11.99 10.53 -11.17
C PRO A 332 -11.52 11.86 -11.80
N VAL A 333 -10.39 12.38 -11.31
CA VAL A 333 -9.79 13.58 -11.90
C VAL A 333 -9.33 13.30 -13.33
N GLU A 334 -9.41 14.31 -14.21
CA GLU A 334 -8.79 14.20 -15.53
C GLU A 334 -7.26 14.29 -15.39
N GLY A 335 -6.55 13.28 -15.92
CA GLY A 335 -5.09 13.21 -15.88
C GLY A 335 -4.53 12.58 -14.59
N MET A 336 -3.23 12.77 -14.40
CA MET A 336 -2.46 12.19 -13.31
C MET A 336 -2.23 13.18 -12.18
N LEU A 337 -2.16 12.66 -10.95
CA LEU A 337 -1.87 13.42 -9.73
C LEU A 337 -0.36 13.63 -9.57
N THR A 338 0.22 14.52 -10.38
CA THR A 338 1.67 14.77 -10.39
C THR A 338 2.08 15.84 -9.37
N ASP A 339 3.32 15.74 -8.85
CA ASP A 339 3.90 16.75 -7.96
C ASP A 339 4.59 17.85 -8.80
N PRO A 340 4.07 19.08 -8.82
CA PRO A 340 4.70 20.16 -9.58
C PRO A 340 5.98 20.71 -8.91
N ALA A 341 6.29 20.30 -7.67
CA ALA A 341 7.44 20.83 -6.95
C ALA A 341 8.75 20.33 -7.55
N PRO A 342 9.73 21.22 -7.78
CA PRO A 342 11.05 20.81 -8.23
C PRO A 342 11.77 19.95 -7.20
N ALA A 343 12.44 18.89 -7.68
CA ALA A 343 13.25 17.99 -6.87
C ALA A 343 14.60 17.72 -7.55
N ALA A 344 15.50 17.01 -6.87
CA ALA A 344 16.68 16.43 -7.47
C ALA A 344 16.35 15.07 -8.09
N TYR A 345 17.07 14.72 -9.16
CA TYR A 345 16.82 13.46 -9.87
C TYR A 345 18.11 12.80 -10.31
N TYR A 346 18.11 11.49 -10.25
CA TYR A 346 19.06 10.64 -10.94
C TYR A 346 18.45 10.24 -12.30
N VAL A 347 19.25 10.35 -13.36
CA VAL A 347 18.82 9.98 -14.71
C VAL A 347 19.88 9.09 -15.35
N ARG A 348 19.50 7.90 -15.80
CA ARG A 348 20.38 7.04 -16.60
C ARG A 348 20.02 7.16 -18.06
N VAL A 349 20.99 7.61 -18.86
CA VAL A 349 20.87 7.84 -20.29
C VAL A 349 21.84 6.93 -21.04
N ALA A 350 21.43 6.40 -22.19
CA ALA A 350 22.25 5.60 -23.08
C ALA A 350 22.28 6.18 -24.50
N GLY A 351 23.31 5.85 -25.26
CA GLY A 351 23.44 6.16 -26.68
C GLY A 351 24.04 7.54 -27.02
N ILE A 352 24.35 8.37 -26.01
CA ILE A 352 24.98 9.69 -26.19
C ILE A 352 26.07 9.94 -25.15
N ALA A 353 27.04 10.79 -25.51
CA ALA A 353 28.16 11.12 -24.64
C ALA A 353 27.74 11.92 -23.40
N PRO A 354 28.43 11.77 -22.24
CA PRO A 354 28.12 12.50 -20.99
C PRO A 354 28.04 14.01 -21.18
N ALA A 355 28.92 14.63 -21.97
CA ALA A 355 28.90 16.06 -22.23
C ALA A 355 27.59 16.54 -22.91
N VAL A 356 26.96 15.69 -23.74
CA VAL A 356 25.66 16.00 -24.37
C VAL A 356 24.55 15.90 -23.32
N VAL A 357 24.61 14.92 -22.42
CA VAL A 357 23.66 14.77 -21.32
C VAL A 357 23.73 16.00 -20.41
N GLU A 358 24.94 16.43 -20.04
CA GLU A 358 25.15 17.65 -19.25
C GLU A 358 24.60 18.91 -19.92
N ALA A 359 24.81 19.05 -21.23
CA ALA A 359 24.27 20.19 -21.99
C ALA A 359 22.72 20.19 -22.04
N ILE A 360 22.07 19.01 -22.02
CA ILE A 360 20.61 18.89 -22.06
C ILE A 360 19.97 19.11 -20.68
N TYR A 361 20.51 18.48 -19.63
CA TYR A 361 19.95 18.53 -18.27
C TYR A 361 20.41 19.76 -17.47
N GLY A 362 21.54 20.37 -17.84
CA GLY A 362 22.05 21.58 -17.21
C GLY A 362 22.67 21.33 -15.85
N TYR A 363 22.25 22.08 -14.81
CA TYR A 363 22.86 22.04 -13.49
C TYR A 363 22.80 20.67 -12.82
N GLY A 364 23.97 20.03 -12.70
CA GLY A 364 24.10 18.70 -12.15
C GLY A 364 25.53 18.15 -12.32
N ARG A 365 25.68 16.82 -12.22
CA ARG A 365 26.96 16.14 -12.39
C ARG A 365 26.83 14.70 -12.89
N VAL A 366 27.83 14.26 -13.65
CA VAL A 366 27.98 12.85 -14.00
C VAL A 366 28.33 12.04 -12.74
N VAL A 367 27.60 10.94 -12.52
CA VAL A 367 27.79 10.03 -11.38
C VAL A 367 28.54 8.77 -11.80
N ASP A 368 28.26 8.28 -13.01
CA ASP A 368 28.86 7.07 -13.57
C ASP A 368 28.88 7.09 -15.09
N GLU A 369 29.98 6.64 -15.71
CA GLU A 369 30.19 6.60 -17.16
C GLU A 369 30.33 5.18 -17.73
N ARG A 370 30.01 4.13 -16.94
CA ARG A 370 30.26 2.71 -17.33
C ARG A 370 29.36 2.17 -18.43
N TYR A 371 28.40 2.94 -18.92
CA TYR A 371 27.45 2.55 -19.97
C TYR A 371 27.75 3.26 -21.29
N GLU A 372 27.17 2.77 -22.38
CA GLU A 372 27.13 3.51 -23.64
C GLU A 372 26.34 4.85 -23.49
N GLY A 373 26.71 5.64 -22.49
CA GLY A 373 26.06 6.85 -22.00
C GLY A 373 26.55 7.18 -20.60
N CYS A 374 25.67 7.67 -19.74
CA CYS A 374 26.03 7.96 -18.35
C CYS A 374 24.84 7.94 -17.40
N ALA A 375 25.15 7.83 -16.11
CA ALA A 375 24.28 8.20 -15.01
C ALA A 375 24.56 9.65 -14.64
N TYR A 376 23.53 10.50 -14.65
CA TYR A 376 23.62 11.93 -14.37
C TYR A 376 22.73 12.31 -13.20
N PHE A 377 23.24 13.11 -12.27
CA PHE A 377 22.48 13.66 -11.16
C PHE A 377 22.09 15.09 -11.47
N VAL A 378 20.79 15.35 -11.59
CA VAL A 378 20.19 16.67 -11.80
C VAL A 378 19.86 17.26 -10.44
N GLU A 379 20.47 18.38 -10.09
CA GLU A 379 20.33 18.98 -8.76
C GLU A 379 18.93 19.55 -8.51
N ARG A 380 18.25 20.02 -9.59
CA ARG A 380 16.90 20.56 -9.47
C ARG A 380 16.18 20.58 -10.83
N ALA A 381 15.05 19.90 -10.91
CA ALA A 381 14.13 19.96 -12.03
C ALA A 381 12.70 19.69 -11.56
N ASP A 382 11.71 20.11 -12.33
CA ASP A 382 10.34 19.63 -12.23
C ASP A 382 10.07 18.53 -13.29
N GLU A 383 8.94 17.84 -13.20
CA GLU A 383 8.60 16.76 -14.14
C GLU A 383 8.49 17.25 -15.59
N LYS A 384 8.05 18.51 -15.82
CA LYS A 384 7.93 19.10 -17.15
C LYS A 384 9.31 19.31 -17.78
N ALA A 385 10.25 19.83 -17.00
CA ALA A 385 11.65 20.01 -17.44
C ALA A 385 12.30 18.66 -17.75
N LEU A 386 12.07 17.62 -16.92
CA LEU A 386 12.58 16.27 -17.18
C LEU A 386 11.99 15.66 -18.47
N ALA A 387 10.68 15.83 -18.70
CA ALA A 387 10.03 15.34 -19.91
C ALA A 387 10.54 16.07 -21.17
N GLU A 388 10.84 17.36 -21.07
CA GLU A 388 11.45 18.13 -22.16
C GLU A 388 12.89 17.67 -22.40
N ALA A 389 13.68 17.48 -21.35
CA ALA A 389 15.05 16.95 -21.45
C ALA A 389 15.07 15.55 -22.08
N ALA A 390 14.16 14.65 -21.68
CA ALA A 390 14.03 13.34 -22.28
C ALA A 390 13.78 13.39 -23.80
N ARG A 391 12.89 14.27 -24.26
CA ARG A 391 12.65 14.49 -25.70
C ARG A 391 13.90 15.01 -26.44
N LYS A 392 14.69 15.89 -25.80
CA LYS A 392 15.96 16.36 -26.38
C LYS A 392 16.98 15.24 -26.47
N VAL A 393 17.06 14.34 -25.47
CA VAL A 393 17.89 13.14 -25.50
C VAL A 393 17.52 12.25 -26.70
N GLU A 394 16.24 11.97 -26.90
CA GLU A 394 15.74 11.16 -28.02
C GLU A 394 16.05 11.82 -29.38
N ALA A 395 15.89 13.15 -29.48
CA ALA A 395 16.16 13.89 -30.72
C ALA A 395 17.62 13.83 -31.18
N VAL A 396 18.57 13.56 -30.27
CA VAL A 396 20.01 13.40 -30.59
C VAL A 396 20.44 11.91 -30.62
N GLY A 397 19.48 10.98 -30.65
CA GLY A 397 19.73 9.54 -30.79
C GLY A 397 20.00 8.81 -29.47
N GLY A 398 19.84 9.46 -28.33
CA GLY A 398 19.93 8.83 -27.01
C GLY A 398 18.61 8.22 -26.53
N SER A 399 18.65 7.59 -25.35
CA SER A 399 17.45 7.08 -24.68
C SER A 399 17.57 7.21 -23.16
N VAL A 400 16.52 7.69 -22.51
CA VAL A 400 16.42 7.71 -21.05
C VAL A 400 15.97 6.32 -20.57
N LYS A 401 16.79 5.67 -19.78
CA LYS A 401 16.55 4.29 -19.28
C LYS A 401 15.94 4.23 -17.89
N LEU A 402 16.24 5.21 -17.04
CA LEU A 402 15.75 5.27 -15.67
C LEU A 402 15.72 6.72 -15.19
N VAL A 403 14.71 7.08 -14.43
CA VAL A 403 14.62 8.34 -13.68
C VAL A 403 14.22 8.01 -12.25
N LEU A 404 15.02 8.43 -11.26
CA LEU A 404 14.73 8.28 -9.84
C LEU A 404 14.66 9.67 -9.21
N LYS A 405 13.54 9.98 -8.55
CA LYS A 405 13.40 11.19 -7.73
C LYS A 405 14.21 11.00 -6.44
N ARG A 406 14.95 12.02 -6.02
CA ARG A 406 15.59 12.03 -4.71
C ARG A 406 14.63 12.61 -3.68
N LEU A 407 14.36 11.85 -2.61
CA LEU A 407 13.64 12.40 -1.47
C LEU A 407 14.45 13.49 -0.77
N PRO A 408 13.80 14.45 -0.10
CA PRO A 408 14.51 15.46 0.69
C PRO A 408 15.29 14.80 1.83
N GLU A 409 16.37 15.47 2.26
CA GLU A 409 16.98 15.19 3.56
C GLU A 409 16.02 15.74 4.61
N GLU A 410 15.65 14.90 5.57
CA GLU A 410 14.87 15.36 6.71
C GLU A 410 15.75 16.30 7.54
N ASN A 411 15.20 17.45 7.91
CA ASN A 411 15.88 18.44 8.76
C ASN A 411 15.75 18.06 10.25
#